data_63c56866356f33b64909a234f7c370f4
#
_entry.id   63c56866356f33b64909a234f7c370f4
#
_cell.length_a   1.000
_cell.length_b   1.000
_cell.length_c   1.000
_cell.angle_alpha   90.00
_cell.angle_beta   90.00
_cell.angle_gamma   90.00
#
_symmetry.space_group_name_H-M   'P 1'
#
loop_
_entity.id
_entity.type
_entity.pdbx_description
1 polymer ?
#
loop_
_entity_poly.entity_id
_entity_poly.type
_entity_poly.pdbx_seq_one_letter_code
_entity_poly.pdbx_strand_id
1 'polypeptide(L)'
;NAVFSNGVTYDAGTGQITVPAGVTSFTVGYTTTQDSIHEADETTTLTIGGSTGTGTITNDDAVPTISVNNVTATEGTDPYEVFTVSLSNPSSGPIVFKPTLSNGSAIVGTDTGTALEYNNGTSWVAVPVGGITFAAGQTSVQVRVAVTDDNIDEANETFNLTATVTSGSTANTSATG
;
A
#
# COMPACT_ATOMS: atom_id res chain seq x y z
N ASN A 1 -6.20 -27.71 3.30
CA ASN A 1 -6.23 -29.12 2.93
C ASN A 1 -7.08 -29.31 1.68
N ALA A 2 -6.64 -30.16 0.73
CA ALA A 2 -7.44 -30.50 -0.45
C ALA A 2 -8.65 -31.36 -0.02
N VAL A 3 -9.80 -31.11 -0.65
CA VAL A 3 -11.05 -31.87 -0.46
C VAL A 3 -11.40 -32.54 -1.79
N PHE A 4 -11.68 -33.83 -1.75
CA PHE A 4 -12.00 -34.63 -2.92
C PHE A 4 -13.49 -35.03 -2.91
N SER A 5 -14.14 -34.98 -4.09
CA SER A 5 -15.52 -35.46 -4.23
C SER A 5 -15.60 -36.96 -4.59
N ASN A 6 -16.82 -37.52 -4.64
CA ASN A 6 -17.14 -38.86 -5.11
C ASN A 6 -16.40 -40.00 -4.39
N GLY A 7 -16.09 -39.84 -3.10
CA GLY A 7 -15.42 -40.87 -2.31
C GLY A 7 -13.95 -41.10 -2.65
N VAL A 8 -13.36 -40.24 -3.48
CA VAL A 8 -11.91 -40.25 -3.74
C VAL A 8 -11.15 -39.92 -2.47
N THR A 9 -10.10 -40.64 -2.18
CA THR A 9 -9.25 -40.43 -1.01
C THR A 9 -7.82 -40.14 -1.40
N TYR A 10 -7.14 -39.37 -0.56
CA TYR A 10 -5.73 -38.99 -0.72
C TYR A 10 -4.95 -39.42 0.53
N ASP A 11 -3.87 -40.16 0.32
CA ASP A 11 -2.91 -40.53 1.35
C ASP A 11 -1.72 -39.56 1.31
N ALA A 12 -1.65 -38.68 2.29
CA ALA A 12 -0.57 -37.68 2.38
C ALA A 12 0.81 -38.29 2.66
N GLY A 13 0.87 -39.50 3.23
CA GLY A 13 2.12 -40.22 3.51
C GLY A 13 2.78 -40.79 2.26
N THR A 14 1.95 -41.26 1.31
CA THR A 14 2.42 -41.88 0.06
C THR A 14 2.21 -40.99 -1.17
N GLY A 15 1.40 -39.91 -1.07
CA GLY A 15 1.00 -39.08 -2.19
C GLY A 15 0.00 -39.74 -3.14
N GLN A 16 -0.58 -40.90 -2.75
CA GLN A 16 -1.48 -41.64 -3.61
C GLN A 16 -2.94 -41.16 -3.53
N ILE A 17 -3.59 -41.13 -4.68
CA ILE A 17 -5.01 -40.92 -4.81
C ILE A 17 -5.69 -42.25 -5.16
N THR A 18 -6.70 -42.66 -4.37
CA THR A 18 -7.53 -43.84 -4.65
C THR A 18 -8.87 -43.39 -5.17
N VAL A 19 -9.19 -43.80 -6.40
CA VAL A 19 -10.46 -43.55 -7.07
C VAL A 19 -11.33 -44.79 -6.97
N PRO A 20 -12.55 -44.73 -6.36
CA PRO A 20 -13.43 -45.88 -6.27
C PRO A 20 -13.87 -46.43 -7.64
N ALA A 21 -14.17 -47.72 -7.68
CA ALA A 21 -14.67 -48.36 -8.90
C ALA A 21 -15.95 -47.67 -9.41
N GLY A 22 -16.02 -47.41 -10.72
CA GLY A 22 -17.14 -46.73 -11.37
C GLY A 22 -17.12 -45.20 -11.30
N VAL A 23 -16.19 -44.58 -10.59
CA VAL A 23 -15.99 -43.12 -10.60
C VAL A 23 -15.17 -42.74 -11.84
N THR A 24 -15.79 -41.93 -12.71
CA THR A 24 -15.17 -41.44 -13.97
C THR A 24 -14.73 -40.00 -13.89
N SER A 25 -15.16 -39.25 -12.86
CA SER A 25 -14.77 -37.88 -12.62
C SER A 25 -14.87 -37.52 -11.12
N PHE A 26 -14.03 -36.64 -10.68
CA PHE A 26 -14.08 -36.06 -9.33
C PHE A 26 -13.54 -34.65 -9.37
N THR A 27 -13.87 -33.87 -8.34
CA THR A 27 -13.35 -32.52 -8.12
C THR A 27 -12.34 -32.50 -6.98
N VAL A 28 -11.36 -31.61 -7.08
CA VAL A 28 -10.43 -31.30 -5.99
C VAL A 28 -10.62 -29.83 -5.63
N GLY A 29 -11.05 -29.57 -4.39
CA GLY A 29 -11.24 -28.23 -3.87
C GLY A 29 -10.12 -27.83 -2.92
N TYR A 30 -9.72 -26.57 -2.96
CA TYR A 30 -8.84 -25.91 -2.00
C TYR A 30 -9.55 -24.73 -1.39
N THR A 31 -9.25 -24.44 -0.11
CA THR A 31 -9.65 -23.17 0.49
C THR A 31 -8.62 -22.11 0.16
N THR A 32 -9.07 -20.95 -0.29
CA THR A 32 -8.26 -19.73 -0.40
C THR A 32 -8.23 -19.00 0.94
N THR A 33 -7.20 -18.22 1.19
CA THR A 33 -7.14 -17.30 2.34
C THR A 33 -7.71 -15.96 1.91
N GLN A 34 -8.64 -15.41 2.70
CA GLN A 34 -9.15 -14.05 2.52
C GLN A 34 -8.34 -13.09 3.38
N ASP A 35 -7.98 -11.96 2.83
CA ASP A 35 -7.41 -10.83 3.57
C ASP A 35 -7.92 -9.48 3.00
N SER A 36 -7.19 -8.39 3.13
CA SER A 36 -7.55 -7.06 2.61
C SER A 36 -6.41 -6.43 1.82
N ILE A 37 -5.50 -7.24 1.31
CA ILE A 37 -4.32 -6.78 0.58
C ILE A 37 -4.62 -6.81 -0.92
N HIS A 38 -4.49 -5.67 -1.59
CA HIS A 38 -4.58 -5.64 -3.05
C HIS A 38 -3.40 -6.37 -3.69
N GLU A 39 -3.70 -7.42 -4.43
CA GLU A 39 -2.75 -8.31 -5.08
C GLU A 39 -3.03 -8.44 -6.59
N ALA A 40 -2.12 -9.04 -7.32
CA ALA A 40 -2.41 -9.52 -8.67
C ALA A 40 -3.13 -10.87 -8.60
N ASP A 41 -3.91 -11.20 -9.64
CA ASP A 41 -4.45 -12.56 -9.79
C ASP A 41 -3.31 -13.58 -9.80
N GLU A 42 -3.51 -14.66 -9.05
CA GLU A 42 -2.53 -15.73 -8.91
C GLU A 42 -3.00 -17.04 -9.57
N THR A 43 -2.07 -17.90 -9.90
CA THR A 43 -2.38 -19.22 -10.45
C THR A 43 -1.76 -20.32 -9.61
N THR A 44 -2.52 -21.39 -9.42
CA THR A 44 -2.04 -22.64 -8.84
C THR A 44 -2.20 -23.78 -9.84
N THR A 45 -1.34 -24.79 -9.75
CA THR A 45 -1.40 -25.97 -10.61
C THR A 45 -1.62 -27.23 -9.79
N LEU A 46 -2.47 -28.12 -10.31
CA LEU A 46 -2.70 -29.46 -9.78
C LEU A 46 -2.29 -30.49 -10.82
N THR A 47 -1.39 -31.39 -10.46
CA THR A 47 -1.00 -32.51 -11.33
C THR A 47 -1.46 -33.83 -10.72
N ILE A 48 -2.22 -34.62 -11.49
CA ILE A 48 -2.71 -35.95 -11.09
C ILE A 48 -2.47 -36.89 -12.26
N GLY A 49 -1.78 -38.03 -12.05
CA GLY A 49 -1.54 -39.05 -13.03
C GLY A 49 -0.81 -38.53 -14.28
N GLY A 50 0.03 -37.52 -14.16
CA GLY A 50 0.76 -36.88 -15.26
C GLY A 50 -0.03 -35.84 -16.04
N SER A 51 -1.30 -35.58 -15.71
CA SER A 51 -2.11 -34.48 -16.27
C SER A 51 -2.14 -33.29 -15.30
N THR A 52 -1.95 -32.08 -15.85
CA THR A 52 -1.92 -30.83 -15.08
C THR A 52 -3.13 -29.97 -15.41
N GLY A 53 -3.82 -29.50 -14.39
CA GLY A 53 -4.84 -28.44 -14.44
C GLY A 53 -4.34 -27.16 -13.76
N THR A 54 -4.77 -26.01 -14.25
CA THR A 54 -4.47 -24.70 -13.64
C THR A 54 -5.74 -24.12 -13.03
N GLY A 55 -5.67 -23.67 -11.78
CA GLY A 55 -6.68 -22.85 -11.13
C GLY A 55 -6.21 -21.40 -11.04
N THR A 56 -7.11 -20.45 -11.15
CA THR A 56 -6.82 -19.02 -10.93
C THR A 56 -7.48 -18.58 -9.61
N ILE A 57 -6.73 -17.85 -8.80
CA ILE A 57 -7.23 -17.13 -7.63
C ILE A 57 -7.29 -15.67 -8.04
N THR A 58 -8.49 -15.11 -8.12
CA THR A 58 -8.69 -13.71 -8.49
C THR A 58 -8.63 -12.84 -7.25
N ASN A 59 -7.97 -11.69 -7.37
CA ASN A 59 -7.99 -10.67 -6.33
C ASN A 59 -9.37 -10.02 -6.26
N ASP A 60 -9.96 -9.92 -5.05
CA ASP A 60 -11.23 -9.24 -4.79
C ASP A 60 -11.07 -7.97 -3.97
N ASP A 61 -9.82 -7.60 -3.63
CA ASP A 61 -9.52 -6.39 -2.88
C ASP A 61 -9.35 -5.16 -3.78
N ALA A 62 -9.84 -4.02 -3.28
CA ALA A 62 -9.80 -2.77 -4.03
C ALA A 62 -8.36 -2.26 -4.23
N VAL A 63 -8.11 -1.66 -5.38
CA VAL A 63 -6.88 -0.90 -5.63
C VAL A 63 -6.79 0.25 -4.60
N PRO A 64 -5.68 0.39 -3.84
CA PRO A 64 -5.58 1.43 -2.82
C PRO A 64 -5.69 2.84 -3.37
N THR A 65 -6.27 3.75 -2.60
CA THR A 65 -6.23 5.20 -2.86
C THR A 65 -5.20 5.86 -1.97
N ILE A 66 -4.41 6.80 -2.53
CA ILE A 66 -3.51 7.65 -1.74
C ILE A 66 -4.27 8.87 -1.22
N SER A 67 -3.96 9.29 0.00
CA SER A 67 -4.51 10.49 0.64
C SER A 67 -3.44 11.21 1.45
N VAL A 68 -3.64 12.53 1.66
CA VAL A 68 -2.84 13.38 2.55
C VAL A 68 -3.82 14.06 3.50
N ASN A 69 -3.52 14.07 4.81
CA ASN A 69 -4.37 14.75 5.78
C ASN A 69 -4.08 16.26 5.80
N ASN A 70 -5.08 17.05 6.21
CA ASN A 70 -4.86 18.44 6.59
C ASN A 70 -4.27 18.50 8.00
N VAL A 71 -3.36 19.44 8.24
CA VAL A 71 -2.69 19.67 9.50
C VAL A 71 -2.64 21.16 9.82
N THR A 72 -2.26 21.52 11.04
CA THR A 72 -2.06 22.90 11.47
C THR A 72 -0.85 22.93 12.40
N ALA A 73 0.05 23.85 12.17
CA ALA A 73 1.18 24.17 13.06
C ALA A 73 1.04 25.61 13.57
N THR A 74 1.60 25.89 14.74
CA THR A 74 1.68 27.23 15.33
C THR A 74 3.11 27.71 15.28
N GLU A 75 3.34 28.81 14.57
CA GLU A 75 4.63 29.48 14.50
C GLU A 75 5.17 29.79 15.91
N GLY A 76 6.48 29.69 16.11
CA GLY A 76 7.14 29.86 17.41
C GLY A 76 6.90 28.74 18.42
N THR A 77 5.96 27.83 18.17
CA THR A 77 5.65 26.69 19.06
C THR A 77 5.99 25.37 18.39
N ASP A 78 5.55 25.18 17.16
CA ASP A 78 5.72 23.95 16.39
C ASP A 78 6.86 24.12 15.38
N PRO A 79 8.01 23.44 15.55
CA PRO A 79 9.14 23.60 14.63
C PRO A 79 8.92 22.93 13.27
N TYR A 80 7.90 22.08 13.16
CA TYR A 80 7.56 21.35 11.95
C TYR A 80 6.05 21.17 11.79
N GLU A 81 5.58 21.25 10.57
CA GLU A 81 4.27 20.74 10.18
C GLU A 81 4.40 19.31 9.67
N VAL A 82 3.61 18.39 10.26
CA VAL A 82 3.74 16.93 10.04
C VAL A 82 2.49 16.39 9.39
N PHE A 83 2.59 16.08 8.09
CA PHE A 83 1.54 15.45 7.31
C PHE A 83 1.62 13.92 7.43
N THR A 84 0.48 13.26 7.29
CA THR A 84 0.38 11.82 7.11
C THR A 84 -0.10 11.52 5.69
N VAL A 85 0.72 10.83 4.92
CA VAL A 85 0.34 10.26 3.63
C VAL A 85 -0.11 8.83 3.86
N SER A 86 -1.33 8.48 3.39
CA SER A 86 -1.95 7.18 3.69
C SER A 86 -2.47 6.49 2.44
N LEU A 87 -2.52 5.17 2.49
CA LEU A 87 -3.25 4.31 1.55
C LEU A 87 -4.52 3.79 2.21
N SER A 88 -5.61 3.65 1.45
CA SER A 88 -6.90 3.14 1.96
C SER A 88 -6.84 1.69 2.44
N ASN A 89 -6.00 0.89 1.82
CA ASN A 89 -5.74 -0.53 2.14
C ASN A 89 -4.31 -0.89 1.71
N PRO A 90 -3.74 -1.97 2.24
CA PRO A 90 -2.39 -2.40 1.87
C PRO A 90 -2.34 -2.93 0.43
N SER A 91 -1.14 -2.90 -0.15
CA SER A 91 -0.80 -3.54 -1.43
C SER A 91 0.29 -4.60 -1.19
N SER A 92 0.25 -5.69 -1.91
CA SER A 92 1.30 -6.72 -1.89
C SER A 92 2.61 -6.24 -2.55
N GLY A 93 2.52 -5.25 -3.45
CA GLY A 93 3.68 -4.62 -4.07
C GLY A 93 4.00 -3.24 -3.48
N PRO A 94 5.23 -2.73 -3.69
CA PRO A 94 5.61 -1.40 -3.25
C PRO A 94 4.90 -0.32 -4.07
N ILE A 95 4.55 0.79 -3.39
CA ILE A 95 4.01 2.00 -4.02
C ILE A 95 4.97 3.16 -3.73
N VAL A 96 5.42 3.86 -4.76
CA VAL A 96 6.34 5.00 -4.62
C VAL A 96 5.59 6.29 -4.92
N PHE A 97 5.77 7.28 -4.06
CA PHE A 97 5.23 8.63 -4.27
C PHE A 97 6.31 9.70 -4.05
N LYS A 98 6.16 10.85 -4.73
CA LYS A 98 6.97 12.05 -4.49
C LYS A 98 6.12 13.12 -3.82
N PRO A 99 6.49 13.56 -2.61
CA PRO A 99 5.89 14.72 -2.00
C PRO A 99 6.46 16.01 -2.60
N THR A 100 5.61 17.01 -2.82
CA THR A 100 5.98 18.36 -3.25
C THR A 100 5.20 19.40 -2.48
N LEU A 101 5.84 20.53 -2.19
CA LEU A 101 5.19 21.70 -1.58
C LEU A 101 4.75 22.68 -2.67
N SER A 102 3.64 23.36 -2.41
CA SER A 102 3.20 24.49 -3.21
C SER A 102 2.61 25.58 -2.33
N ASN A 103 2.77 26.84 -2.75
CA ASN A 103 2.24 27.99 -2.06
C ASN A 103 0.69 27.94 -2.02
N GLY A 104 0.15 28.37 -0.89
CA GLY A 104 -1.20 28.88 -0.74
C GLY A 104 -1.11 30.40 -0.47
N SER A 105 -1.61 30.84 0.68
CA SER A 105 -1.30 32.19 1.20
C SER A 105 0.13 32.23 1.80
N ALA A 106 0.56 31.16 2.48
CA ALA A 106 1.95 30.98 2.91
C ALA A 106 2.87 30.71 1.72
N ILE A 107 4.08 31.26 1.76
CA ILE A 107 5.10 31.17 0.71
C ILE A 107 6.15 30.16 1.15
N VAL A 108 6.24 29.05 0.42
CA VAL A 108 7.28 28.04 0.64
C VAL A 108 8.67 28.65 0.43
N GLY A 109 9.51 28.51 1.44
CA GLY A 109 10.86 29.12 1.48
C GLY A 109 10.92 30.47 2.22
N THR A 110 9.79 31.02 2.64
CA THR A 110 9.67 32.19 3.52
C THR A 110 9.04 31.76 4.84
N ASP A 111 7.79 31.31 4.80
CA ASP A 111 6.99 30.95 5.97
C ASP A 111 7.19 29.48 6.35
N THR A 112 7.70 28.71 5.42
CA THR A 112 8.12 27.31 5.63
C THR A 112 9.50 27.05 5.02
N GLY A 113 10.17 25.99 5.46
CA GLY A 113 11.32 25.45 4.76
C GLY A 113 10.97 24.92 3.36
N THR A 114 11.98 24.62 2.54
CA THR A 114 11.84 23.98 1.24
C THR A 114 12.19 22.50 1.27
N ALA A 115 12.91 22.06 2.31
CA ALA A 115 13.38 20.69 2.46
C ALA A 115 12.30 19.83 3.14
N LEU A 116 11.93 18.74 2.48
CA LEU A 116 11.04 17.73 3.02
C LEU A 116 11.82 16.59 3.67
N GLU A 117 11.36 16.17 4.83
CA GLU A 117 11.82 14.96 5.52
C GLU A 117 10.67 13.98 5.69
N TYR A 118 10.99 12.70 5.78
CA TYR A 118 10.01 11.66 6.11
C TYR A 118 10.50 10.77 7.25
N ASN A 119 9.56 10.19 7.97
CA ASN A 119 9.85 9.23 9.03
C ASN A 119 10.03 7.83 8.41
N ASN A 120 11.26 7.31 8.47
CA ASN A 120 11.60 5.98 7.95
C ASN A 120 11.30 4.83 8.93
N GLY A 121 10.58 5.12 10.03
CA GLY A 121 10.26 4.19 11.11
C GLY A 121 11.23 4.24 12.30
N THR A 122 12.38 4.90 12.16
CA THR A 122 13.37 5.07 13.24
C THR A 122 13.80 6.53 13.43
N SER A 123 13.80 7.31 12.38
CA SER A 123 14.24 8.71 12.40
C SER A 123 13.64 9.49 11.23
N TRP A 124 13.72 10.82 11.33
CA TRP A 124 13.43 11.72 10.22
C TRP A 124 14.66 11.84 9.32
N VAL A 125 14.47 11.63 8.04
CA VAL A 125 15.52 11.68 7.02
C VAL A 125 15.02 12.47 5.79
N ALA A 126 15.94 13.06 5.03
CA ALA A 126 15.60 13.79 3.82
C ALA A 126 14.87 12.90 2.81
N VAL A 127 13.86 13.44 2.12
CA VAL A 127 13.13 12.73 1.07
C VAL A 127 14.09 12.39 -0.08
N PRO A 128 14.19 11.10 -0.46
CA PRO A 128 15.06 10.69 -1.56
C PRO A 128 14.61 11.29 -2.90
N VAL A 129 15.53 11.52 -3.82
CA VAL A 129 15.22 11.98 -5.19
C VAL A 129 14.25 11.04 -5.92
N GLY A 130 14.33 9.73 -5.64
CA GLY A 130 13.42 8.71 -6.17
C GLY A 130 12.01 8.75 -5.60
N GLY A 131 11.78 9.45 -4.50
CA GLY A 131 10.52 9.47 -3.75
C GLY A 131 10.56 8.55 -2.53
N ILE A 132 9.43 8.49 -1.83
CA ILE A 132 9.20 7.67 -0.64
C ILE A 132 8.46 6.41 -1.06
N THR A 133 8.83 5.28 -0.48
CA THR A 133 8.21 3.98 -0.78
C THR A 133 7.34 3.52 0.38
N PHE A 134 6.06 3.26 0.12
CA PHE A 134 5.29 2.34 0.93
C PHE A 134 5.79 0.92 0.64
N ALA A 135 6.33 0.25 1.63
CA ALA A 135 6.66 -1.16 1.51
C ALA A 135 5.39 -2.01 1.37
N ALA A 136 5.51 -3.24 0.88
CA ALA A 136 4.39 -4.17 0.86
C ALA A 136 3.73 -4.26 2.25
N GLY A 137 2.40 -4.13 2.29
CA GLY A 137 1.62 -4.13 3.52
C GLY A 137 1.59 -2.80 4.30
N GLN A 138 2.42 -1.81 3.96
CA GLN A 138 2.46 -0.51 4.63
C GLN A 138 1.35 0.40 4.10
N THR A 139 0.66 1.12 5.01
CA THR A 139 -0.46 2.00 4.66
C THR A 139 -0.29 3.45 5.08
N SER A 140 0.78 3.82 5.77
CA SER A 140 1.01 5.21 6.18
C SER A 140 2.49 5.56 6.28
N VAL A 141 2.82 6.81 5.97
CA VAL A 141 4.14 7.42 6.14
C VAL A 141 3.94 8.87 6.55
N GLN A 142 4.74 9.36 7.49
CA GLN A 142 4.76 10.77 7.87
C GLN A 142 5.80 11.54 7.05
N VAL A 143 5.42 12.73 6.61
CA VAL A 143 6.27 13.70 5.91
C VAL A 143 6.18 15.02 6.65
N ARG A 144 7.30 15.71 6.83
CA ARG A 144 7.31 17.01 7.52
C ARG A 144 8.10 18.06 6.75
N VAL A 145 7.76 19.31 7.01
CA VAL A 145 8.48 20.50 6.61
C VAL A 145 8.70 21.40 7.82
N ALA A 146 9.80 22.12 7.87
CA ALA A 146 10.03 23.10 8.94
C ALA A 146 9.06 24.27 8.79
N VAL A 147 8.54 24.78 9.91
CA VAL A 147 7.84 26.08 10.01
C VAL A 147 8.89 27.14 10.31
N THR A 148 8.83 28.27 9.61
CA THR A 148 9.70 29.43 9.89
C THR A 148 9.08 30.25 11.02
N ASP A 149 9.86 30.60 12.02
CA ASP A 149 9.47 31.48 13.12
C ASP A 149 10.13 32.84 12.92
N ASP A 150 9.36 33.92 12.91
CA ASP A 150 9.89 35.29 12.87
C ASP A 150 9.16 36.20 13.89
N ASN A 151 9.29 37.52 13.80
CA ASN A 151 8.67 38.48 14.72
C ASN A 151 7.64 39.37 14.02
N ILE A 152 7.11 38.94 12.89
CA ILE A 152 6.08 39.62 12.13
C ILE A 152 4.72 39.10 12.57
N ASP A 153 3.79 40.01 12.89
CA ASP A 153 2.40 39.63 13.19
C ASP A 153 1.66 39.36 11.86
N GLU A 154 1.32 38.12 11.61
CA GLU A 154 0.71 37.65 10.38
C GLU A 154 -0.65 37.01 10.64
N ALA A 155 -1.49 36.95 9.60
CA ALA A 155 -2.74 36.21 9.66
C ALA A 155 -2.44 34.72 9.44
N ASN A 156 -3.35 33.83 9.88
CA ASN A 156 -3.23 32.40 9.56
C ASN A 156 -3.12 32.17 8.06
N GLU A 157 -2.16 31.39 7.66
CA GLU A 157 -1.81 31.13 6.28
C GLU A 157 -1.89 29.64 5.96
N THR A 158 -1.86 29.31 4.68
CA THR A 158 -1.94 27.93 4.18
C THR A 158 -0.94 27.69 3.07
N PHE A 159 -0.37 26.50 3.03
CA PHE A 159 0.35 25.93 1.90
C PHE A 159 -0.12 24.49 1.70
N ASN A 160 0.31 23.82 0.64
CA ASN A 160 -0.13 22.47 0.34
C ASN A 160 1.05 21.51 0.23
N LEU A 161 0.85 20.28 0.72
CA LEU A 161 1.66 19.12 0.41
C LEU A 161 0.90 18.22 -0.58
N THR A 162 1.47 18.00 -1.77
CA THR A 162 0.92 17.07 -2.76
C THR A 162 1.80 15.83 -2.83
N ALA A 163 1.21 14.65 -2.62
CA ALA A 163 1.83 13.35 -2.82
C ALA A 163 1.43 12.81 -4.19
N THR A 164 2.40 12.70 -5.12
CA THR A 164 2.17 12.17 -6.48
C THR A 164 2.77 10.78 -6.61
N VAL A 165 1.95 9.79 -6.99
CA VAL A 165 2.38 8.41 -7.20
C VAL A 165 3.23 8.33 -8.47
N THR A 166 4.39 7.72 -8.36
CA THR A 166 5.36 7.57 -9.46
C THR A 166 5.58 6.10 -9.86
N SER A 167 5.21 5.16 -9.00
CA SER A 167 5.28 3.73 -9.27
C SER A 167 4.33 2.95 -8.35
N GLY A 168 3.89 1.79 -8.78
CA GLY A 168 2.89 0.98 -8.10
C GLY A 168 1.47 1.29 -8.58
N SER A 169 0.48 0.55 -8.05
CA SER A 169 -0.93 0.67 -8.46
C SER A 169 -1.75 1.37 -7.38
N THR A 170 -2.35 2.51 -7.75
CA THR A 170 -3.31 3.24 -6.93
C THR A 170 -4.48 3.69 -7.79
N ALA A 171 -5.67 3.83 -7.19
CA ALA A 171 -6.88 4.25 -7.90
C ALA A 171 -6.84 5.75 -8.30
N ASN A 172 -6.07 6.56 -7.57
CA ASN A 172 -5.78 7.96 -7.90
C ASN A 172 -4.26 8.18 -7.98
N THR A 173 -3.81 9.08 -8.82
CA THR A 173 -2.39 9.34 -9.08
C THR A 173 -1.77 10.36 -8.13
N SER A 174 -2.59 11.11 -7.39
CA SER A 174 -2.11 12.11 -6.43
C SER A 174 -3.17 12.44 -5.38
N ALA A 175 -2.71 13.02 -4.27
CA ALA A 175 -3.53 13.60 -3.22
C ALA A 175 -2.83 14.83 -2.62
N THR A 176 -3.63 15.77 -2.12
CA THR A 176 -3.15 17.04 -1.51
C THR A 176 -3.80 17.23 -0.14
N GLY A 177 -3.03 17.70 0.83
CA GLY A 177 -3.44 18.14 2.14
C GLY A 177 -2.87 19.51 2.46
#